data_dd9a531d4dc67886e0c8feacf4b8b2b5
#
_entry.id   dd9a531d4dc67886e0c8feacf4b8b2b5
#
_cell.length_a   1.000
_cell.length_b   1.000
_cell.length_c   1.000
_cell.angle_alpha   90.00
_cell.angle_beta   90.00
_cell.angle_gamma   90.00
#
_symmetry.space_group_name_H-M   'P 1'
#
loop_
_entity.id
_entity.type
_entity.pdbx_description
1 polymer ?
#
loop_
_entity_poly.entity_id
_entity_poly.type
_entity_poly.pdbx_seq_one_letter_code
_entity_poly.pdbx_strand_id
1 'polypeptide(L)'
;GFSLSISEDTANKNAQLTVIRLLNTNFVKGDLLITLTYKDGYYPTLERARKDINNYIKALKRERKKQGLDELKYIYVIEYVPEGEDTKKVRIHHHIIINAMDRDVAESKWKFGRSESKIAQPDEDFGLEGYGRYITKQEKRSHHRWAASRNLKRPIERVNTTTLTKKKMYDMVKSGDDISSIFEKIYKNKFTYTGSKIFYSDYVGGFYIYGTLKTKKGVVVMENREVAPVQPDLP
;
A
#
# COMPACT_ATOMS: atom_id res chain seq x y z
N GLY A 1 10.90 32.54 2.28
CA GLY A 1 10.49 31.25 2.77
C GLY A 1 9.48 30.63 1.82
N PHE A 2 9.92 29.75 0.90
CA PHE A 2 9.02 28.91 0.14
C PHE A 2 8.66 27.73 1.05
N SER A 3 7.51 27.79 1.71
CA SER A 3 6.85 26.62 2.26
C SER A 3 6.42 25.75 1.08
N LEU A 4 7.12 24.65 0.84
CA LEU A 4 6.64 23.56 0.01
C LEU A 4 5.45 22.93 0.76
N SER A 5 4.25 23.45 0.51
CA SER A 5 3.05 22.68 0.74
C SER A 5 3.16 21.46 -0.19
N ILE A 6 3.48 20.31 0.37
CA ILE A 6 3.33 19.04 -0.33
C ILE A 6 1.87 19.05 -0.75
N SER A 7 1.61 19.13 -2.06
CA SER A 7 0.23 19.19 -2.54
C SER A 7 -0.47 17.92 -2.04
N GLU A 8 -1.73 18.06 -1.65
CA GLU A 8 -2.57 16.94 -1.17
C GLU A 8 -2.51 15.74 -2.12
N ASP A 9 -2.41 16.01 -3.41
CA ASP A 9 -2.21 15.02 -4.47
C ASP A 9 -0.89 14.22 -4.32
N THR A 10 0.20 14.87 -3.90
CA THR A 10 1.48 14.19 -3.65
C THR A 10 1.42 13.30 -2.41
N ALA A 11 0.77 13.77 -1.33
CA ALA A 11 0.57 12.98 -0.12
C ALA A 11 -0.26 11.73 -0.41
N ASN A 12 -1.32 11.87 -1.19
CA ASN A 12 -2.20 10.78 -1.58
C ASN A 12 -1.50 9.74 -2.46
N LYS A 13 -0.70 10.18 -3.44
CA LYS A 13 0.13 9.29 -4.26
C LYS A 13 1.15 8.52 -3.42
N ASN A 14 1.75 9.15 -2.43
CA ASN A 14 2.68 8.50 -1.53
C ASN A 14 1.99 7.46 -0.63
N ALA A 15 0.80 7.78 -0.11
CA ALA A 15 -0.02 6.84 0.66
C ALA A 15 -0.40 5.61 -0.19
N GLN A 16 -0.83 5.81 -1.43
CA GLN A 16 -1.15 4.72 -2.36
C GLN A 16 0.07 3.80 -2.59
N LEU A 17 1.24 4.36 -2.89
CA LEU A 17 2.46 3.58 -3.09
C LEU A 17 2.86 2.81 -1.83
N THR A 18 2.67 3.40 -0.65
CA THR A 18 2.93 2.72 0.63
C THR A 18 2.02 1.51 0.81
N VAL A 19 0.72 1.66 0.55
CA VAL A 19 -0.24 0.56 0.62
C VAL A 19 0.13 -0.55 -0.35
N ILE A 20 0.43 -0.23 -1.61
CA ILE A 20 0.83 -1.22 -2.63
C ILE A 20 2.07 -2.01 -2.21
N ARG A 21 3.09 -1.33 -1.69
CA ARG A 21 4.32 -1.98 -1.21
C ARG A 21 4.05 -2.92 -0.04
N LEU A 22 3.24 -2.49 0.93
CA LEU A 22 2.86 -3.32 2.07
C LEU A 22 2.03 -4.52 1.63
N LEU A 23 1.09 -4.37 0.67
CA LEU A 23 0.32 -5.45 0.09
C LEU A 23 1.24 -6.51 -0.53
N ASN A 24 2.13 -6.10 -1.41
CA ASN A 24 3.05 -7.00 -2.12
C ASN A 24 4.08 -7.68 -1.20
N THR A 25 4.41 -7.07 -0.07
CA THR A 25 5.36 -7.64 0.89
C THR A 25 4.72 -8.66 1.83
N ASN A 26 3.43 -8.54 2.12
CA ASN A 26 2.81 -9.26 3.23
C ASN A 26 1.70 -10.22 2.85
N PHE A 27 1.12 -10.10 1.67
CA PHE A 27 -0.04 -10.89 1.28
C PHE A 27 0.23 -11.71 0.02
N VAL A 28 -0.36 -12.90 -0.01
CA VAL A 28 -0.10 -13.91 -1.03
C VAL A 28 -1.41 -14.48 -1.59
N LYS A 29 -1.31 -15.36 -2.57
CA LYS A 29 -2.44 -16.13 -3.06
C LYS A 29 -3.07 -16.93 -1.91
N GLY A 30 -4.40 -16.85 -1.79
CA GLY A 30 -5.14 -17.52 -0.72
C GLY A 30 -5.59 -16.58 0.41
N ASP A 31 -4.97 -15.39 0.53
CA ASP A 31 -5.43 -14.37 1.46
C ASP A 31 -6.79 -13.82 1.04
N LEU A 32 -7.52 -13.16 1.93
CA LEU A 32 -8.88 -12.71 1.67
C LEU A 32 -8.94 -11.20 1.43
N LEU A 33 -9.56 -10.83 0.32
CA LEU A 33 -9.96 -9.46 -0.02
C LEU A 33 -11.44 -9.30 0.36
N ILE A 34 -11.76 -8.49 1.35
CA ILE A 34 -13.10 -8.39 1.92
C ILE A 34 -13.61 -6.98 1.73
N THR A 35 -14.84 -6.86 1.23
CA THR A 35 -15.60 -5.61 1.16
C THR A 35 -16.71 -5.67 2.19
N LEU A 36 -16.77 -4.66 3.07
CA LEU A 36 -17.78 -4.52 4.11
C LEU A 36 -18.64 -3.29 3.82
N THR A 37 -19.93 -3.49 3.77
CA THR A 37 -20.91 -2.42 3.56
C THR A 37 -21.92 -2.40 4.69
N TYR A 38 -22.50 -1.24 4.95
CA TYR A 38 -23.58 -1.11 5.92
C TYR A 38 -24.92 -1.46 5.29
N LYS A 39 -25.87 -1.90 6.12
CA LYS A 39 -27.24 -2.17 5.68
C LYS A 39 -27.92 -0.93 5.11
N ASP A 40 -28.90 -1.13 4.26
CA ASP A 40 -29.68 -0.06 3.67
C ASP A 40 -30.32 0.84 4.72
N GLY A 41 -30.31 2.15 4.48
CA GLY A 41 -30.85 3.14 5.40
C GLY A 41 -29.95 3.49 6.60
N TYR A 42 -28.81 2.82 6.78
CA TYR A 42 -27.87 3.14 7.85
C TYR A 42 -26.61 3.84 7.29
N TYR A 43 -26.38 5.05 7.73
CA TYR A 43 -25.29 5.93 7.32
C TYR A 43 -24.46 6.35 8.54
N PRO A 44 -23.46 5.56 8.94
CA PRO A 44 -22.63 5.89 10.09
C PRO A 44 -21.74 7.09 9.82
N THR A 45 -21.38 7.81 10.89
CA THR A 45 -20.29 8.78 10.83
C THR A 45 -18.95 8.08 10.60
N LEU A 46 -17.94 8.79 10.13
CA LEU A 46 -16.58 8.24 9.96
C LEU A 46 -16.03 7.71 11.29
N GLU A 47 -16.30 8.38 12.41
CA GLU A 47 -15.87 7.92 13.74
C GLU A 47 -16.52 6.58 14.10
N ARG A 48 -17.83 6.46 13.85
CA ARG A 48 -18.55 5.21 14.06
C ARG A 48 -18.01 4.10 13.18
N ALA A 49 -17.78 4.38 11.90
CA ALA A 49 -17.21 3.42 10.96
C ALA A 49 -15.82 2.91 11.39
N ARG A 50 -14.98 3.78 11.96
CA ARG A 50 -13.70 3.37 12.58
C ARG A 50 -13.87 2.45 13.78
N LYS A 51 -14.86 2.70 14.63
CA LYS A 51 -15.16 1.81 15.76
C LYS A 51 -15.63 0.44 15.26
N ASP A 52 -16.48 0.42 14.25
CA ASP A 52 -17.05 -0.81 13.70
C ASP A 52 -16.01 -1.69 13.03
N ILE A 53 -15.11 -1.14 12.19
CA ILE A 53 -14.02 -1.90 11.59
C ILE A 53 -13.04 -2.43 12.66
N ASN A 54 -12.75 -1.65 13.70
CA ASN A 54 -11.92 -2.09 14.80
C ASN A 54 -12.55 -3.25 15.58
N ASN A 55 -13.87 -3.23 15.78
CA ASN A 55 -14.61 -4.32 16.43
C ASN A 55 -14.58 -5.59 15.55
N TYR A 56 -14.73 -5.44 14.25
CA TYR A 56 -14.58 -6.53 13.29
C TYR A 56 -13.19 -7.15 13.36
N ILE A 57 -12.13 -6.35 13.33
CA ILE A 57 -10.74 -6.81 13.48
C ILE A 57 -10.52 -7.55 14.80
N LYS A 58 -11.07 -7.05 15.91
CA LYS A 58 -11.01 -7.73 17.22
C LYS A 58 -11.72 -9.08 17.18
N ALA A 59 -12.85 -9.18 16.49
CA ALA A 59 -13.58 -10.45 16.32
C ALA A 59 -12.77 -11.46 15.50
N LEU A 60 -12.14 -11.02 14.40
CA LEU A 60 -11.26 -11.86 13.59
C LEU A 60 -10.05 -12.35 14.39
N LYS A 61 -9.39 -11.48 15.16
CA LYS A 61 -8.26 -11.86 16.02
C LYS A 61 -8.64 -12.95 17.03
N ARG A 62 -9.80 -12.78 17.69
CA ARG A 62 -10.31 -13.80 18.65
C ARG A 62 -10.59 -15.15 17.98
N GLU A 63 -11.20 -15.09 16.80
CA GLU A 63 -11.52 -16.31 16.05
C GLU A 63 -10.25 -17.04 15.59
N ARG A 64 -9.29 -16.32 15.04
CA ARG A 64 -7.99 -16.90 14.64
C ARG A 64 -7.27 -17.56 15.81
N LYS A 65 -7.25 -16.88 16.97
CA LYS A 65 -6.68 -17.47 18.20
C LYS A 65 -7.39 -18.76 18.61
N LYS A 66 -8.73 -18.80 18.52
CA LYS A 66 -9.53 -19.98 18.82
C LYS A 66 -9.20 -21.15 17.88
N GLN A 67 -8.94 -20.86 16.60
CA GLN A 67 -8.61 -21.84 15.58
C GLN A 67 -7.12 -22.21 15.53
N GLY A 68 -6.27 -21.64 16.37
CA GLY A 68 -4.81 -21.88 16.36
C GLY A 68 -4.11 -21.34 15.10
N LEU A 69 -4.72 -20.38 14.39
CA LEU A 69 -4.12 -19.75 13.22
C LEU A 69 -3.10 -18.67 13.61
N ASP A 70 -2.18 -18.39 12.68
CA ASP A 70 -1.21 -17.31 12.82
C ASP A 70 -1.88 -15.96 13.16
N GLU A 71 -1.12 -15.06 13.76
CA GLU A 71 -1.60 -13.74 14.11
C GLU A 71 -2.20 -13.01 12.88
N LEU A 72 -3.31 -12.31 13.09
CA LEU A 72 -3.99 -11.56 12.03
C LEU A 72 -3.09 -10.47 11.45
N LYS A 73 -2.81 -10.56 10.17
CA LYS A 73 -2.27 -9.48 9.35
C LYS A 73 -3.41 -8.82 8.59
N TYR A 74 -3.41 -7.49 8.52
CA TYR A 74 -4.43 -6.77 7.75
C TYR A 74 -3.93 -5.42 7.26
N ILE A 75 -4.54 -4.97 6.16
CA ILE A 75 -4.58 -3.57 5.72
C ILE A 75 -6.04 -3.28 5.41
N TYR A 76 -6.57 -2.15 5.91
CA TYR A 76 -7.91 -1.71 5.53
C TYR A 76 -7.91 -0.27 5.02
N VAL A 77 -8.89 0.03 4.19
CA VAL A 77 -9.22 1.36 3.71
C VAL A 77 -10.68 1.63 4.00
N ILE A 78 -10.98 2.79 4.56
CA ILE A 78 -12.33 3.32 4.70
C ILE A 78 -12.54 4.32 3.57
N GLU A 79 -13.50 4.02 2.70
CA GLU A 79 -13.96 4.92 1.66
C GLU A 79 -15.20 5.67 2.16
N TYR A 80 -15.16 7.00 2.12
CA TYR A 80 -16.23 7.85 2.61
C TYR A 80 -16.29 9.18 1.85
N VAL A 81 -17.45 9.82 1.88
CA VAL A 81 -17.64 11.20 1.39
C VAL A 81 -17.78 12.12 2.60
N PRO A 82 -17.00 13.21 2.72
CA PRO A 82 -17.11 14.17 3.79
C PRO A 82 -18.51 14.81 3.87
N GLU A 83 -18.91 15.14 5.07
CA GLU A 83 -20.17 15.89 5.27
C GLU A 83 -20.08 17.27 4.59
N GLY A 84 -21.11 17.64 3.81
CA GLY A 84 -21.21 18.91 3.12
C GLY A 84 -20.75 18.92 1.67
N GLU A 85 -20.10 17.89 1.17
CA GLU A 85 -19.65 17.82 -0.24
C GLU A 85 -20.71 17.24 -1.20
N ASP A 86 -21.73 16.54 -0.70
CA ASP A 86 -22.82 16.02 -1.53
C ASP A 86 -24.16 16.01 -0.78
N THR A 87 -25.24 16.27 -1.52
CA THR A 87 -26.62 16.17 -1.03
C THR A 87 -27.10 14.72 -0.93
N LYS A 88 -26.39 13.79 -1.60
CA LYS A 88 -26.70 12.35 -1.54
C LYS A 88 -25.87 11.69 -0.47
N LYS A 89 -26.52 11.06 0.51
CA LYS A 89 -25.85 10.23 1.52
C LYS A 89 -25.19 9.02 0.84
N VAL A 90 -23.86 9.03 0.74
CA VAL A 90 -23.09 7.89 0.25
C VAL A 90 -22.74 7.00 1.42
N ARG A 91 -23.00 5.69 1.30
CA ARG A 91 -22.65 4.73 2.34
C ARG A 91 -21.12 4.55 2.40
N ILE A 92 -20.61 4.54 3.61
CA ILE A 92 -19.22 4.18 3.85
C ILE A 92 -18.98 2.72 3.45
N HIS A 93 -17.87 2.47 2.78
CA HIS A 93 -17.38 1.13 2.46
C HIS A 93 -16.04 0.90 3.16
N HIS A 94 -15.82 -0.35 3.56
CA HIS A 94 -14.49 -0.78 4.03
C HIS A 94 -13.96 -1.83 3.06
N HIS A 95 -12.73 -1.64 2.63
CA HIS A 95 -11.96 -2.67 1.93
C HIS A 95 -10.88 -3.15 2.88
N ILE A 96 -10.83 -4.44 3.16
CA ILE A 96 -9.81 -5.02 4.03
C ILE A 96 -9.21 -6.27 3.39
N ILE A 97 -7.90 -6.37 3.41
CA ILE A 97 -7.18 -7.61 3.13
C ILE A 97 -6.71 -8.21 4.44
N ILE A 98 -6.85 -9.53 4.56
CA ILE A 98 -6.37 -10.30 5.71
C ILE A 98 -5.63 -11.55 5.23
N ASN A 99 -4.68 -12.06 6.05
CA ASN A 99 -4.09 -13.38 5.79
C ASN A 99 -5.14 -14.49 5.90
N ALA A 100 -4.91 -15.57 5.14
CA ALA A 100 -5.87 -16.65 4.90
C ALA A 100 -6.59 -17.17 6.17
N MET A 101 -7.90 -17.33 6.05
CA MET A 101 -8.77 -18.02 6.99
C MET A 101 -10.05 -18.46 6.25
N ASP A 102 -10.93 -19.18 6.94
CA ASP A 102 -12.23 -19.54 6.39
C ASP A 102 -13.05 -18.29 6.03
N ARG A 103 -13.59 -18.26 4.79
CA ARG A 103 -14.31 -17.13 4.22
C ARG A 103 -15.63 -16.86 4.97
N ASP A 104 -16.40 -17.92 5.18
CA ASP A 104 -17.72 -17.81 5.76
C ASP A 104 -17.62 -17.36 7.22
N VAL A 105 -16.60 -17.84 7.91
CA VAL A 105 -16.25 -17.38 9.25
C VAL A 105 -15.87 -15.92 9.25
N ALA A 106 -14.98 -15.49 8.34
CA ALA A 106 -14.55 -14.09 8.24
C ALA A 106 -15.75 -13.16 7.95
N GLU A 107 -16.58 -13.51 6.97
CA GLU A 107 -17.76 -12.74 6.59
C GLU A 107 -18.78 -12.66 7.73
N SER A 108 -18.99 -13.75 8.47
CA SER A 108 -19.95 -13.82 9.57
C SER A 108 -19.65 -12.85 10.73
N LYS A 109 -18.40 -12.38 10.86
CA LYS A 109 -18.00 -11.43 11.92
C LYS A 109 -18.46 -10.00 11.66
N TRP A 110 -18.82 -9.65 10.43
CA TRP A 110 -19.41 -8.34 10.14
C TRP A 110 -20.89 -8.33 10.49
N LYS A 111 -21.29 -7.45 11.41
CA LYS A 111 -22.66 -7.42 11.97
C LYS A 111 -23.49 -6.20 11.52
N PHE A 112 -22.90 -5.33 10.69
CA PHE A 112 -23.52 -4.04 10.39
C PHE A 112 -24.13 -3.96 8.97
N GLY A 113 -24.04 -5.05 8.20
CA GLY A 113 -24.57 -5.11 6.85
C GLY A 113 -24.00 -6.28 6.06
N ARG A 114 -23.67 -6.06 4.79
CA ARG A 114 -23.15 -7.09 3.88
C ARG A 114 -21.64 -7.19 3.97
N SER A 115 -21.15 -8.41 3.95
CA SER A 115 -19.75 -8.75 3.81
C SER A 115 -19.57 -9.66 2.60
N GLU A 116 -18.62 -9.32 1.74
CA GLU A 116 -18.24 -10.14 0.59
C GLU A 116 -16.73 -10.31 0.56
N SER A 117 -16.29 -11.54 0.35
CA SER A 117 -14.87 -11.83 0.24
C SER A 117 -14.50 -12.50 -1.08
N LYS A 118 -13.29 -12.20 -1.55
CA LYS A 118 -12.64 -12.87 -2.69
C LYS A 118 -11.28 -13.37 -2.25
N ILE A 119 -10.85 -14.49 -2.81
CA ILE A 119 -9.50 -15.00 -2.60
C ILE A 119 -8.52 -14.12 -3.40
N ALA A 120 -7.49 -13.62 -2.74
CA ALA A 120 -6.44 -12.85 -3.39
C ALA A 120 -5.74 -13.69 -4.46
N GLN A 121 -5.62 -13.13 -5.65
CA GLN A 121 -4.89 -13.70 -6.77
C GLN A 121 -3.90 -12.67 -7.29
N PRO A 122 -2.70 -12.59 -6.69
CA PRO A 122 -1.67 -11.67 -7.12
C PRO A 122 -1.27 -11.94 -8.57
N ASP A 123 -1.13 -10.89 -9.35
CA ASP A 123 -0.53 -10.92 -10.67
C ASP A 123 0.94 -11.38 -10.60
N GLU A 124 1.44 -12.06 -11.63
CA GLU A 124 2.80 -12.58 -11.63
C GLU A 124 3.85 -11.47 -11.57
N ASP A 125 3.66 -10.39 -12.32
CA ASP A 125 4.60 -9.27 -12.41
C ASP A 125 4.34 -8.18 -11.37
N PHE A 126 3.08 -7.78 -11.19
CA PHE A 126 2.69 -6.63 -10.36
C PHE A 126 2.10 -7.01 -8.99
N GLY A 127 1.82 -8.29 -8.74
CA GLY A 127 1.28 -8.75 -7.47
C GLY A 127 -0.11 -8.20 -7.19
N LEU A 128 -0.28 -7.54 -6.04
CA LEU A 128 -1.52 -6.92 -5.62
C LEU A 128 -1.60 -5.42 -5.95
N GLU A 129 -0.75 -4.93 -6.87
CA GLU A 129 -0.75 -3.51 -7.25
C GLU A 129 -2.11 -3.05 -7.78
N GLY A 130 -2.75 -3.83 -8.65
CA GLY A 130 -4.08 -3.53 -9.18
C GLY A 130 -5.12 -3.35 -8.07
N TYR A 131 -5.12 -4.25 -7.08
CA TYR A 131 -5.99 -4.15 -5.92
C TYR A 131 -5.65 -2.90 -5.07
N GLY A 132 -4.37 -2.67 -4.79
CA GLY A 132 -3.92 -1.50 -4.03
C GLY A 132 -4.33 -0.18 -4.70
N ARG A 133 -4.20 -0.07 -6.02
CA ARG A 133 -4.67 1.09 -6.78
C ARG A 133 -6.18 1.25 -6.71
N TYR A 134 -6.92 0.15 -6.80
CA TYR A 134 -8.38 0.15 -6.71
C TYR A 134 -8.87 0.70 -5.37
N ILE A 135 -8.39 0.15 -4.24
CA ILE A 135 -8.87 0.54 -2.91
C ILE A 135 -8.38 1.91 -2.43
N THR A 136 -7.34 2.44 -3.07
CA THR A 136 -6.80 3.78 -2.74
C THR A 136 -7.08 4.80 -3.83
N LYS A 137 -7.86 4.44 -4.87
CA LYS A 137 -8.23 5.34 -5.95
C LYS A 137 -9.03 6.52 -5.39
N GLN A 138 -8.48 7.71 -5.56
CA GLN A 138 -9.21 8.92 -5.21
C GLN A 138 -10.15 9.31 -6.33
N GLU A 139 -11.42 9.37 -6.02
CA GLU A 139 -12.44 9.98 -6.85
C GLU A 139 -12.70 11.41 -6.35
N LYS A 140 -13.19 12.30 -7.23
CA LYS A 140 -13.37 13.73 -6.93
C LYS A 140 -14.18 14.02 -5.65
N ARG A 141 -14.91 13.02 -5.11
CA ARG A 141 -15.81 13.17 -3.95
C ARG A 141 -15.59 12.13 -2.86
N SER A 142 -14.67 11.18 -3.02
CA SER A 142 -14.41 10.17 -2.00
C SER A 142 -13.04 10.35 -1.37
N HIS A 143 -13.00 10.28 -0.06
CA HIS A 143 -11.78 10.28 0.72
C HIS A 143 -11.48 8.87 1.23
N HIS A 144 -10.20 8.56 1.35
CA HIS A 144 -9.74 7.26 1.78
C HIS A 144 -8.88 7.39 3.04
N ARG A 145 -9.22 6.62 4.06
CA ARG A 145 -8.44 6.48 5.28
C ARG A 145 -8.00 5.04 5.40
N TRP A 146 -6.71 4.81 5.54
CA TRP A 146 -6.18 3.46 5.66
C TRP A 146 -5.43 3.25 6.97
N ALA A 147 -5.38 1.98 7.41
CA ALA A 147 -4.53 1.54 8.48
C ALA A 147 -4.12 0.08 8.28
N ALA A 148 -3.05 -0.32 8.95
CA ALA A 148 -2.48 -1.65 8.85
C ALA A 148 -2.13 -2.23 10.21
N SER A 149 -2.04 -3.54 10.30
CA SER A 149 -1.56 -4.23 11.49
C SER A 149 -0.06 -3.97 11.70
N ARG A 150 0.36 -3.95 12.97
CA ARG A 150 1.76 -3.65 13.34
C ARG A 150 2.74 -4.77 13.02
N ASN A 151 2.25 -5.98 12.82
CA ASN A 151 3.04 -7.18 12.53
C ASN A 151 3.34 -7.38 11.03
N LEU A 152 3.10 -6.35 10.19
CA LEU A 152 3.49 -6.40 8.80
C LEU A 152 5.00 -6.23 8.65
N LYS A 153 5.58 -7.02 7.74
CA LYS A 153 6.95 -6.80 7.28
C LYS A 153 7.02 -5.51 6.48
N ARG A 154 8.11 -4.76 6.66
CA ARG A 154 8.37 -3.57 5.86
C ARG A 154 8.96 -3.97 4.50
N PRO A 155 8.67 -3.23 3.42
CA PRO A 155 9.37 -3.39 2.15
C PRO A 155 10.87 -3.21 2.34
N ILE A 156 11.68 -3.96 1.61
CA ILE A 156 13.14 -3.83 1.65
C ILE A 156 13.52 -2.56 0.88
N GLU A 157 14.25 -1.66 1.52
CA GLU A 157 14.82 -0.47 0.88
C GLU A 157 16.32 -0.68 0.65
N ARG A 158 16.80 -0.32 -0.54
CA ARG A 158 18.22 -0.39 -0.89
C ARG A 158 18.66 0.89 -1.56
N VAL A 159 19.83 1.37 -1.18
CA VAL A 159 20.49 2.51 -1.81
C VAL A 159 21.58 1.99 -2.75
N ASN A 160 21.59 2.47 -3.99
CA ASN A 160 22.61 2.17 -4.97
C ASN A 160 23.29 3.46 -5.41
N THR A 161 24.51 3.68 -4.91
CA THR A 161 25.34 4.84 -5.25
C THR A 161 26.54 4.49 -6.15
N THR A 162 26.79 3.20 -6.35
CA THR A 162 27.97 2.72 -7.09
C THR A 162 27.68 2.52 -8.57
N THR A 163 26.55 1.90 -8.90
CA THR A 163 26.16 1.63 -10.28
C THR A 163 25.46 2.83 -10.91
N LEU A 164 24.67 3.57 -10.14
CA LEU A 164 23.98 4.81 -10.53
C LEU A 164 24.69 5.99 -9.87
N THR A 165 25.81 6.41 -10.47
CA THR A 165 26.54 7.62 -10.02
C THR A 165 25.74 8.88 -10.33
N LYS A 166 26.00 9.99 -9.60
CA LYS A 166 25.35 11.31 -9.84
C LYS A 166 25.43 11.73 -11.31
N LYS A 167 26.59 11.57 -11.96
CA LYS A 167 26.79 11.89 -13.38
C LYS A 167 25.87 11.06 -14.27
N LYS A 168 25.85 9.74 -14.08
CA LYS A 168 24.94 8.85 -14.84
C LYS A 168 23.49 9.25 -14.70
N MET A 169 23.04 9.53 -13.46
CA MET A 169 21.66 9.95 -13.23
C MET A 169 21.32 11.28 -13.91
N TYR A 170 22.25 12.24 -13.89
CA TYR A 170 22.09 13.52 -14.58
C TYR A 170 21.96 13.32 -16.09
N ASP A 171 22.86 12.55 -16.68
CA ASP A 171 22.88 12.28 -18.13
C ASP A 171 21.58 11.57 -18.56
N MET A 172 21.12 10.59 -17.79
CA MET A 172 19.88 9.85 -18.03
C MET A 172 18.62 10.75 -18.00
N VAL A 173 18.52 11.60 -17.00
CA VAL A 173 17.38 12.52 -16.88
C VAL A 173 17.40 13.53 -18.04
N LYS A 174 18.57 14.00 -18.42
CA LYS A 174 18.75 14.98 -19.51
C LYS A 174 18.53 14.37 -20.90
N SER A 175 18.92 13.12 -21.12
CA SER A 175 18.70 12.41 -22.39
C SER A 175 17.26 11.91 -22.56
N GLY A 176 16.46 11.89 -21.48
CA GLY A 176 15.12 11.31 -21.53
C GLY A 176 15.12 9.78 -21.64
N ASP A 177 16.22 9.13 -21.24
CA ASP A 177 16.35 7.69 -21.30
C ASP A 177 15.24 6.99 -20.50
N ASP A 178 14.82 5.83 -21.01
CA ASP A 178 13.86 5.01 -20.31
C ASP A 178 14.46 4.39 -19.04
N ILE A 179 14.02 4.93 -17.89
CA ILE A 179 14.50 4.51 -16.57
C ILE A 179 14.21 3.04 -16.32
N SER A 180 13.11 2.50 -16.87
CA SER A 180 12.75 1.09 -16.70
C SER A 180 13.84 0.17 -17.24
N SER A 181 14.35 0.46 -18.44
CA SER A 181 15.40 -0.32 -19.10
C SER A 181 16.70 -0.38 -18.29
N ILE A 182 16.97 0.67 -17.51
CA ILE A 182 18.17 0.77 -16.68
C ILE A 182 18.02 -0.08 -15.41
N PHE A 183 16.86 0.00 -14.75
CA PHE A 183 16.57 -0.88 -13.62
C PHE A 183 16.57 -2.36 -14.04
N GLU A 184 16.01 -2.68 -15.20
CA GLU A 184 16.03 -4.03 -15.76
C GLU A 184 17.46 -4.52 -16.07
N LYS A 185 18.34 -3.67 -16.60
CA LYS A 185 19.76 -4.00 -16.84
C LYS A 185 20.52 -4.23 -15.53
N ILE A 186 20.27 -3.41 -14.48
CA ILE A 186 20.99 -3.51 -13.20
C ILE A 186 20.56 -4.74 -12.43
N TYR A 187 19.25 -4.97 -12.34
CA TYR A 187 18.66 -6.02 -11.49
C TYR A 187 18.26 -7.27 -12.27
N LYS A 188 18.37 -7.21 -13.60
CA LYS A 188 18.14 -8.32 -14.56
C LYS A 188 16.92 -9.17 -14.17
N ASN A 189 17.06 -10.50 -14.28
CA ASN A 189 15.97 -11.46 -14.14
C ASN A 189 15.41 -11.67 -12.71
N LYS A 190 15.90 -10.92 -11.72
CA LYS A 190 15.49 -11.10 -10.32
C LYS A 190 14.27 -10.28 -9.92
N PHE A 191 14.02 -9.18 -10.63
CA PHE A 191 12.99 -8.22 -10.28
C PHE A 191 12.22 -7.75 -11.51
N THR A 192 10.96 -7.40 -11.30
CA THR A 192 10.13 -6.63 -12.24
C THR A 192 10.12 -5.18 -11.77
N TYR A 193 10.43 -4.26 -12.67
CA TYR A 193 10.30 -2.83 -12.41
C TYR A 193 8.82 -2.43 -12.43
N THR A 194 8.36 -1.71 -11.39
CA THR A 194 6.95 -1.31 -11.26
C THR A 194 6.74 0.21 -11.27
N GLY A 195 7.80 0.98 -11.23
CA GLY A 195 7.73 2.43 -11.35
C GLY A 195 8.90 3.15 -10.71
N SER A 196 9.03 4.44 -11.03
CA SER A 196 10.04 5.31 -10.42
C SER A 196 9.52 6.74 -10.23
N LYS A 197 10.21 7.46 -9.37
CA LYS A 197 10.09 8.91 -9.21
C LYS A 197 11.48 9.53 -9.26
N ILE A 198 11.59 10.67 -9.93
CA ILE A 198 12.80 11.46 -10.03
C ILE A 198 12.63 12.70 -9.18
N PHE A 199 13.63 13.01 -8.37
CA PHE A 199 13.68 14.23 -7.56
C PHE A 199 15.02 14.91 -7.79
N TYR A 200 14.98 16.23 -7.92
CA TYR A 200 16.19 17.05 -7.85
C TYR A 200 16.33 17.62 -6.45
N SER A 201 17.54 17.59 -5.93
CA SER A 201 17.86 18.22 -4.64
C SER A 201 18.88 19.33 -4.85
N ASP A 202 18.48 20.56 -4.54
CA ASP A 202 19.36 21.72 -4.56
C ASP A 202 20.51 21.59 -3.54
N TYR A 203 20.24 20.94 -2.39
CA TYR A 203 21.20 20.72 -1.32
C TYR A 203 22.38 19.83 -1.76
N VAL A 204 22.12 18.81 -2.56
CA VAL A 204 23.16 17.86 -3.03
C VAL A 204 23.60 18.18 -4.46
N GLY A 205 22.94 19.11 -5.12
CA GLY A 205 23.18 19.48 -6.52
C GLY A 205 23.02 18.29 -7.47
N GLY A 206 21.95 17.49 -7.32
CA GLY A 206 21.79 16.29 -8.14
C GLY A 206 20.43 15.64 -8.08
N PHE A 207 20.23 14.65 -8.94
CA PHE A 207 18.99 13.88 -9.03
C PHE A 207 19.02 12.65 -8.14
N TYR A 208 17.87 12.33 -7.54
CA TYR A 208 17.58 11.07 -6.89
C TYR A 208 16.49 10.34 -7.66
N ILE A 209 16.68 9.04 -7.86
CA ILE A 209 15.70 8.18 -8.51
C ILE A 209 15.26 7.14 -7.49
N TYR A 210 13.97 7.16 -7.15
CA TYR A 210 13.34 6.11 -6.34
C TYR A 210 12.68 5.11 -7.28
N GLY A 211 13.27 3.94 -7.44
CA GLY A 211 12.70 2.83 -8.19
C GLY A 211 11.93 1.87 -7.29
N THR A 212 10.80 1.43 -7.73
CA THR A 212 10.03 0.34 -7.10
C THR A 212 10.18 -0.92 -7.93
N LEU A 213 10.59 -2.00 -7.26
CA LEU A 213 10.89 -3.28 -7.88
C LEU A 213 10.12 -4.38 -7.13
N LYS A 214 9.48 -5.28 -7.85
CA LYS A 214 8.86 -6.47 -7.29
C LYS A 214 9.75 -7.69 -7.55
N THR A 215 9.99 -8.51 -6.55
CA THR A 215 10.74 -9.77 -6.69
C THR A 215 9.96 -10.74 -7.56
N LYS A 216 10.60 -11.31 -8.59
CA LYS A 216 10.00 -12.35 -9.43
C LYS A 216 9.80 -13.64 -8.63
N LYS A 217 8.82 -14.45 -9.03
CA LYS A 217 8.49 -15.72 -8.39
C LYS A 217 9.71 -16.65 -8.35
N GLY A 218 9.95 -17.30 -7.21
CA GLY A 218 11.09 -18.20 -7.03
C GLY A 218 12.43 -17.54 -6.71
N VAL A 219 12.51 -16.22 -6.71
CA VAL A 219 13.72 -15.50 -6.31
C VAL A 219 13.71 -15.23 -4.82
N VAL A 220 14.71 -15.75 -4.11
CA VAL A 220 14.96 -15.43 -2.70
C VAL A 220 15.84 -14.19 -2.63
N VAL A 221 15.34 -13.13 -2.01
CA VAL A 221 16.12 -11.94 -1.71
C VAL A 221 16.64 -12.07 -0.29
N MET A 222 17.93 -12.27 -0.15
CA MET A 222 18.57 -12.24 1.18
C MET A 222 18.46 -10.82 1.74
N GLU A 223 17.95 -10.68 2.95
CA GLU A 223 18.05 -9.47 3.73
C GLU A 223 19.54 -9.28 4.10
N ASN A 224 20.25 -8.45 3.36
CA ASN A 224 21.55 -8.00 3.86
C ASN A 224 21.30 -7.14 5.08
N ARG A 225 21.99 -7.47 6.17
CA ARG A 225 21.99 -6.71 7.42
C ARG A 225 22.16 -5.22 7.13
N GLU A 226 21.31 -4.45 7.73
CA GLU A 226 21.23 -3.01 7.89
C GLU A 226 22.48 -2.22 7.44
N VAL A 227 22.32 -1.48 6.34
CA VAL A 227 22.95 -0.17 6.25
C VAL A 227 21.93 0.78 6.90
N ALA A 228 22.23 1.26 8.08
CA ALA A 228 21.44 2.29 8.74
C ALA A 228 21.23 3.45 7.74
N PRO A 229 20.02 4.03 7.66
CA PRO A 229 19.81 5.20 6.85
C PRO A 229 20.80 6.27 7.36
N VAL A 230 21.64 6.76 6.49
CA VAL A 230 22.40 7.97 6.73
C VAL A 230 21.36 9.07 6.92
N GLN A 231 21.07 9.41 8.18
CA GLN A 231 20.33 10.62 8.48
C GLN A 231 21.19 11.77 7.96
N PRO A 232 20.65 12.67 7.12
CA PRO A 232 21.33 13.92 6.86
C PRO A 232 21.42 14.63 8.21
N ASP A 233 22.66 14.93 8.65
CA ASP A 233 22.87 15.83 9.77
C ASP A 233 22.10 17.13 9.48
N LEU A 234 21.08 17.39 10.29
CA LEU A 234 20.38 18.65 10.32
C LEU A 234 21.26 19.63 11.12
N PRO A 235 21.52 20.84 10.58
CA PRO A 235 22.21 21.89 11.33
C PRO A 235 21.36 22.40 12.49
#